data_8220d6c5433398932b6c32416f960f31
#
_entry.id   8220d6c5433398932b6c32416f960f31
#
_cell.length_a   1.000
_cell.length_b   1.000
_cell.length_c   1.000
_cell.angle_alpha   90.00
_cell.angle_beta   90.00
_cell.angle_gamma   90.00
#
_symmetry.space_group_name_H-M   'P 1'
#
loop_
_entity.id
_entity.type
_entity.pdbx_description
1 polymer ?
#
loop_
_entity_poly.entity_id
_entity_poly.type
_entity_poly.pdbx_seq_one_letter_code
_entity_poly.pdbx_strand_id
1 'polypeptide(L)'
;TNGENYVTPAAPESETNTEQTDFSENAPISPQSEVQSQTGEQSAKPASAVTLNFQKQEQETSVKDITLPVSGEITSDFGSRIHPIYGTNLLHGGIDIGVETGTPVKAALPGTVKEVGSNASAGNFVSLIHSDKVETKYAHLSEALVSEGDSVYQGQTVALSGNTGVSTGPHLHFEIRIGGVRINPLWVLN
;
A
#
# COMPACT_ATOMS: atom_id res chain seq x y z
N THR A 1 32.66 -49.22 14.25
CA THR A 1 31.60 -49.83 15.05
C THR A 1 30.98 -48.77 15.96
N ASN A 2 29.92 -48.20 15.58
CA ASN A 2 28.69 -47.96 16.29
C ASN A 2 27.79 -47.06 15.39
N GLY A 3 26.77 -47.74 14.85
CA GLY A 3 25.71 -47.05 14.13
C GLY A 3 24.72 -46.45 15.11
N GLU A 4 24.26 -45.24 14.84
CA GLU A 4 23.09 -44.70 15.47
C GLU A 4 22.06 -44.38 14.39
N ASN A 5 20.93 -45.11 14.52
CA ASN A 5 19.75 -45.03 13.69
C ASN A 5 18.99 -43.72 13.99
N TYR A 6 18.82 -42.86 13.00
CA TYR A 6 17.85 -41.77 13.06
C TYR A 6 16.46 -42.28 12.65
N VAL A 7 15.53 -42.25 13.60
CA VAL A 7 14.10 -42.53 13.38
C VAL A 7 13.40 -41.23 13.00
N THR A 8 12.83 -41.23 11.82
CA THR A 8 11.93 -40.17 11.32
C THR A 8 10.53 -40.30 11.99
N PRO A 9 9.94 -39.24 12.55
CA PRO A 9 8.56 -39.32 12.97
C PRO A 9 7.61 -39.03 11.76
N ALA A 10 6.59 -39.91 11.66
CA ALA A 10 5.57 -39.89 10.65
C ALA A 10 4.59 -38.72 10.85
N ALA A 11 4.06 -38.20 9.74
CA ALA A 11 2.99 -37.22 9.69
C ALA A 11 1.64 -37.84 10.16
N PRO A 12 0.74 -37.07 10.79
CA PRO A 12 -0.60 -37.52 11.07
C PRO A 12 -1.54 -37.37 9.87
N GLU A 13 -2.30 -38.43 9.66
CA GLU A 13 -3.31 -38.57 8.62
C GLU A 13 -4.54 -37.70 8.88
N SER A 14 -5.11 -37.22 7.80
CA SER A 14 -6.35 -36.46 7.71
C SER A 14 -7.57 -37.35 7.97
N GLU A 15 -8.41 -37.05 8.93
CA GLU A 15 -9.75 -37.59 9.02
C GLU A 15 -10.78 -36.64 8.40
N THR A 16 -11.41 -37.14 7.36
CA THR A 16 -12.63 -36.62 6.74
C THR A 16 -13.82 -36.92 7.64
N ASN A 17 -14.63 -35.94 7.97
CA ASN A 17 -15.99 -36.20 8.45
C ASN A 17 -16.99 -35.40 7.60
N THR A 18 -17.77 -36.21 6.87
CA THR A 18 -18.94 -35.82 6.07
C THR A 18 -20.15 -35.95 6.97
N GLU A 19 -20.88 -34.89 7.17
CA GLU A 19 -22.30 -35.01 7.61
C GLU A 19 -23.17 -34.03 6.83
N GLN A 20 -24.03 -34.67 6.06
CA GLN A 20 -25.06 -34.13 5.20
C GLN A 20 -26.38 -34.24 5.99
N THR A 21 -27.10 -33.15 6.15
CA THR A 21 -28.56 -33.23 6.43
C THR A 21 -29.32 -32.18 5.65
N ASP A 22 -30.27 -32.70 5.02
CA ASP A 22 -31.22 -32.28 4.00
C ASP A 22 -32.52 -31.68 4.63
N PHE A 23 -33.35 -31.08 3.72
CA PHE A 23 -34.79 -30.69 3.89
C PHE A 23 -35.07 -29.34 4.60
N SER A 24 -35.93 -28.42 4.14
CA SER A 24 -37.07 -28.47 3.18
C SER A 24 -37.63 -27.05 2.99
N GLU A 25 -37.84 -26.68 1.77
CA GLU A 25 -38.99 -26.02 1.14
C GLU A 25 -40.07 -25.37 2.06
N ASN A 26 -40.29 -24.05 1.89
CA ASN A 26 -41.64 -23.48 1.63
C ASN A 26 -41.58 -21.94 1.44
N ALA A 27 -41.97 -21.46 0.26
CA ALA A 27 -42.60 -20.18 0.02
C ALA A 27 -44.12 -20.45 -0.11
N PRO A 28 -45.05 -19.46 -0.27
CA PRO A 28 -44.97 -18.01 -0.43
C PRO A 28 -45.95 -17.25 0.51
N ILE A 29 -45.99 -15.91 0.46
CA ILE A 29 -47.18 -15.05 0.28
C ILE A 29 -46.81 -13.58 0.53
N SER A 30 -46.97 -12.73 -0.52
CA SER A 30 -47.23 -11.29 -0.36
C SER A 30 -48.69 -11.05 0.01
N PRO A 31 -49.05 -9.96 0.70
CA PRO A 31 -49.69 -8.91 -0.07
C PRO A 31 -49.33 -7.46 0.34
N GLN A 32 -49.60 -6.61 -0.61
CA GLN A 32 -49.52 -5.15 -0.67
C GLN A 32 -50.33 -4.45 0.45
N SER A 33 -49.84 -3.28 0.88
CA SER A 33 -50.65 -2.07 1.10
C SER A 33 -49.77 -0.82 1.35
N GLU A 34 -49.80 0.10 0.43
CA GLU A 34 -50.24 1.50 0.53
C GLU A 34 -49.43 2.46 1.42
N VAL A 35 -48.68 3.33 0.68
CA VAL A 35 -48.67 4.82 0.73
C VAL A 35 -48.90 5.47 2.10
N GLN A 36 -47.87 6.16 2.57
CA GLN A 36 -48.01 7.51 3.13
C GLN A 36 -46.70 8.29 3.00
N SER A 37 -46.83 9.41 2.26
CA SER A 37 -45.83 10.47 2.16
C SER A 37 -45.57 11.12 3.51
N GLN A 38 -44.33 11.20 3.95
CA GLN A 38 -43.91 12.23 4.87
C GLN A 38 -42.59 12.83 4.36
N THR A 39 -42.68 14.07 3.92
CA THR A 39 -41.60 15.00 3.67
C THR A 39 -40.80 15.19 4.97
N GLY A 40 -39.59 14.70 4.97
CA GLY A 40 -38.57 14.97 5.99
C GLY A 40 -37.35 15.49 5.28
N GLU A 41 -37.24 16.79 5.26
CA GLU A 41 -36.04 17.53 4.86
C GLU A 41 -34.89 17.17 5.80
N GLN A 42 -34.06 16.21 5.42
CA GLN A 42 -32.76 16.00 6.06
C GLN A 42 -31.70 16.60 5.18
N SER A 43 -31.20 17.73 5.68
CA SER A 43 -30.02 18.45 5.25
C SER A 43 -28.88 17.49 4.89
N ALA A 44 -28.69 17.25 3.60
CA ALA A 44 -27.53 16.57 3.05
C ALA A 44 -26.33 17.49 3.22
N LYS A 45 -25.46 17.17 4.17
CA LYS A 45 -24.14 17.76 4.32
C LYS A 45 -23.33 17.51 3.05
N PRO A 46 -22.62 18.50 2.48
CA PRO A 46 -22.08 18.40 1.13
C PRO A 46 -20.86 17.48 1.06
N ALA A 47 -21.06 16.26 0.59
CA ALA A 47 -19.97 15.40 0.10
C ALA A 47 -19.33 15.97 -1.20
N SER A 48 -19.98 16.96 -1.80
CA SER A 48 -19.62 17.53 -3.11
C SER A 48 -18.32 18.33 -3.15
N ALA A 49 -17.95 19.00 -2.06
CA ALA A 49 -16.81 19.92 -2.08
C ALA A 49 -15.45 19.17 -2.02
N VAL A 50 -15.40 18.05 -1.30
CA VAL A 50 -14.18 17.23 -1.19
C VAL A 50 -13.94 16.50 -2.52
N THR A 51 -14.97 15.94 -3.13
CA THR A 51 -14.90 15.24 -4.42
C THR A 51 -14.52 16.18 -5.56
N LEU A 52 -15.05 17.40 -5.59
CA LEU A 52 -14.71 18.40 -6.61
C LEU A 52 -13.27 18.91 -6.48
N ASN A 53 -12.77 19.06 -5.26
CA ASN A 53 -11.37 19.43 -5.03
C ASN A 53 -10.41 18.33 -5.41
N PHE A 54 -10.76 17.06 -5.17
CA PHE A 54 -9.99 15.90 -5.58
C PHE A 54 -9.86 15.82 -7.11
N GLN A 55 -10.98 15.91 -7.83
CA GLN A 55 -10.99 15.89 -9.31
C GLN A 55 -10.24 17.05 -9.94
N LYS A 56 -10.29 18.25 -9.32
CA LYS A 56 -9.56 19.41 -9.80
C LYS A 56 -8.05 19.25 -9.60
N GLN A 57 -7.63 18.61 -8.50
CA GLN A 57 -6.23 18.38 -8.21
C GLN A 57 -5.60 17.34 -9.15
N GLU A 58 -6.37 16.29 -9.55
CA GLU A 58 -5.89 15.29 -10.52
C GLU A 58 -5.62 15.88 -11.92
N GLN A 59 -6.35 16.95 -12.32
CA GLN A 59 -6.22 17.54 -13.65
C GLN A 59 -5.04 18.52 -13.78
N GLU A 60 -4.48 19.02 -12.68
CA GLU A 60 -3.43 20.05 -12.69
C GLU A 60 -2.04 19.53 -12.27
N THR A 61 -1.93 18.26 -11.82
CA THR A 61 -0.68 17.74 -11.28
C THR A 61 0.26 17.30 -12.41
N SER A 62 1.32 18.06 -12.62
CA SER A 62 2.40 17.67 -13.51
C SER A 62 3.48 16.88 -12.74
N VAL A 63 4.33 16.14 -13.46
CA VAL A 63 5.49 15.42 -12.88
C VAL A 63 6.43 16.37 -12.09
N LYS A 64 6.31 17.68 -12.29
CA LYS A 64 7.12 18.71 -11.60
C LYS A 64 6.64 19.05 -10.18
N ASP A 65 5.47 18.55 -9.77
CA ASP A 65 4.86 18.89 -8.47
C ASP A 65 5.03 17.77 -7.44
N ILE A 66 5.94 16.82 -7.67
CA ILE A 66 6.20 15.71 -6.76
C ILE A 66 6.91 16.23 -5.50
N THR A 67 6.32 16.00 -4.33
CA THR A 67 6.89 16.41 -3.05
C THR A 67 7.58 15.26 -2.33
N LEU A 68 8.56 15.57 -1.48
CA LEU A 68 9.16 14.59 -0.59
C LEU A 68 8.08 13.99 0.33
N PRO A 69 8.02 12.63 0.44
CA PRO A 69 7.03 11.96 1.28
C PRO A 69 7.28 12.11 2.78
N VAL A 70 8.51 12.40 3.15
CA VAL A 70 8.94 12.58 4.55
C VAL A 70 10.17 13.49 4.56
N SER A 71 10.33 14.28 5.62
CA SER A 71 11.55 15.09 5.85
C SER A 71 12.60 14.25 6.55
N GLY A 72 13.76 14.10 5.93
CA GLY A 72 14.88 13.32 6.47
C GLY A 72 16.12 13.46 5.60
N GLU A 73 17.23 12.91 6.05
CA GLU A 73 18.49 12.85 5.28
C GLU A 73 18.40 11.75 4.22
N ILE A 74 18.89 12.01 3.01
CA ILE A 74 19.05 10.96 2.00
C ILE A 74 20.25 10.11 2.40
N THR A 75 19.99 8.90 2.87
CA THR A 75 21.01 7.96 3.36
C THR A 75 21.53 7.04 2.26
N SER A 76 20.79 6.92 1.15
CA SER A 76 21.23 6.17 -0.01
C SER A 76 20.57 6.66 -1.30
N ASP A 77 21.39 6.88 -2.32
CA ASP A 77 20.97 7.37 -3.63
C ASP A 77 20.43 6.25 -4.53
N PHE A 78 19.66 6.65 -5.56
CA PHE A 78 19.26 5.81 -6.68
C PHE A 78 20.49 5.41 -7.53
N GLY A 79 20.54 4.16 -7.98
CA GLY A 79 21.54 3.71 -8.94
C GLY A 79 22.26 2.42 -8.53
N SER A 80 23.27 2.06 -9.32
CA SER A 80 24.08 0.87 -9.05
C SER A 80 24.96 1.07 -7.83
N ARG A 81 24.83 0.17 -6.84
CA ARG A 81 25.65 0.18 -5.62
C ARG A 81 25.93 -1.25 -5.15
N ILE A 82 26.95 -1.40 -4.30
CA ILE A 82 27.15 -2.65 -3.57
C ILE A 82 26.04 -2.73 -2.50
N HIS A 83 25.23 -3.78 -2.57
CA HIS A 83 24.14 -3.96 -1.62
C HIS A 83 24.69 -4.18 -0.20
N PRO A 84 24.26 -3.41 0.82
CA PRO A 84 24.90 -3.42 2.15
C PRO A 84 24.76 -4.75 2.89
N ILE A 85 23.75 -5.56 2.55
CA ILE A 85 23.54 -6.89 3.20
C ILE A 85 24.13 -8.01 2.35
N TYR A 86 23.91 -7.99 1.02
CA TYR A 86 24.33 -9.10 0.15
C TYR A 86 25.76 -8.95 -0.41
N GLY A 87 26.38 -7.78 -0.32
CA GLY A 87 27.73 -7.52 -0.85
C GLY A 87 27.86 -7.62 -2.37
N THR A 88 26.73 -7.70 -3.10
CA THR A 88 26.68 -7.80 -4.56
C THR A 88 26.32 -6.46 -5.18
N ASN A 89 26.71 -6.25 -6.45
CA ASN A 89 26.31 -5.05 -7.18
C ASN A 89 24.85 -5.17 -7.61
N LEU A 90 23.99 -4.35 -7.05
CA LEU A 90 22.56 -4.29 -7.34
C LEU A 90 22.12 -2.85 -7.66
N LEU A 91 21.10 -2.75 -8.50
CA LEU A 91 20.44 -1.47 -8.76
C LEU A 91 19.54 -1.11 -7.56
N HIS A 92 19.81 0.01 -6.92
CA HIS A 92 18.92 0.65 -5.97
C HIS A 92 17.83 1.40 -6.74
N GLY A 93 16.59 0.91 -6.67
CA GLY A 93 15.48 1.38 -7.52
C GLY A 93 14.79 2.65 -7.06
N GLY A 94 15.24 3.26 -5.96
CA GLY A 94 14.69 4.46 -5.35
C GLY A 94 15.75 5.23 -4.57
N ILE A 95 15.32 6.02 -3.60
CA ILE A 95 16.17 6.65 -2.59
C ILE A 95 15.77 6.14 -1.21
N ASP A 96 16.72 6.10 -0.28
CA ASP A 96 16.45 5.82 1.11
C ASP A 96 16.54 7.13 1.92
N ILE A 97 15.49 7.41 2.70
CA ILE A 97 15.38 8.61 3.53
C ILE A 97 15.41 8.16 4.99
N GLY A 98 16.48 8.53 5.71
CA GLY A 98 16.67 8.20 7.11
C GLY A 98 15.64 8.91 7.99
N VAL A 99 14.79 8.13 8.66
CA VAL A 99 13.76 8.61 9.58
C VAL A 99 13.46 7.55 10.63
N GLU A 100 13.04 7.98 11.81
CA GLU A 100 12.62 7.08 12.89
C GLU A 100 11.40 6.25 12.50
N THR A 101 11.32 5.03 13.04
CA THR A 101 10.13 4.18 12.89
C THR A 101 8.89 4.89 13.46
N GLY A 102 7.77 4.83 12.72
CA GLY A 102 6.52 5.49 13.09
C GLY A 102 6.38 6.92 12.59
N THR A 103 7.36 7.44 11.83
CA THR A 103 7.24 8.78 11.23
C THR A 103 6.16 8.76 10.13
N PRO A 104 5.21 9.74 10.11
CA PRO A 104 4.18 9.82 9.08
C PRO A 104 4.75 9.97 7.67
N VAL A 105 4.39 9.05 6.78
CA VAL A 105 4.75 9.06 5.36
C VAL A 105 3.58 9.62 4.56
N LYS A 106 3.84 10.64 3.74
CA LYS A 106 2.83 11.37 2.98
C LYS A 106 2.82 10.96 1.51
N ALA A 107 1.64 10.99 0.90
CA ALA A 107 1.51 10.84 -0.55
C ALA A 107 2.26 11.96 -1.28
N ALA A 108 3.20 11.60 -2.15
CA ALA A 108 4.03 12.55 -2.89
C ALA A 108 3.26 13.29 -4.00
N LEU A 109 2.15 12.71 -4.47
CA LEU A 109 1.19 13.23 -5.43
C LEU A 109 -0.22 12.76 -5.07
N PRO A 110 -1.30 13.41 -5.56
CA PRO A 110 -2.65 12.86 -5.45
C PRO A 110 -2.80 11.63 -6.35
N GLY A 111 -3.66 10.69 -5.99
CA GLY A 111 -3.88 9.50 -6.79
C GLY A 111 -4.72 8.44 -6.09
N THR A 112 -4.58 7.20 -6.54
CA THR A 112 -5.30 6.04 -6.00
C THR A 112 -4.30 5.01 -5.49
N VAL A 113 -4.61 4.38 -4.37
CA VAL A 113 -3.82 3.27 -3.82
C VAL A 113 -3.93 2.08 -4.76
N LYS A 114 -2.81 1.72 -5.38
CA LYS A 114 -2.71 0.61 -6.32
C LYS A 114 -2.54 -0.73 -5.60
N GLU A 115 -1.74 -0.73 -4.55
CA GLU A 115 -1.37 -1.96 -3.84
C GLU A 115 -0.93 -1.63 -2.42
N VAL A 116 -1.40 -2.42 -1.46
CA VAL A 116 -0.90 -2.49 -0.10
C VAL A 116 -0.44 -3.91 0.15
N GLY A 117 0.82 -4.12 0.45
CA GLY A 117 1.36 -5.47 0.53
C GLY A 117 2.57 -5.61 1.43
N SER A 118 3.07 -6.85 1.51
CA SER A 118 4.31 -7.18 2.22
C SER A 118 5.06 -8.28 1.49
N ASN A 119 6.38 -8.14 1.39
CA ASN A 119 7.26 -9.19 0.88
C ASN A 119 8.63 -9.16 1.58
N ALA A 120 9.42 -10.21 1.37
CA ALA A 120 10.71 -10.37 2.05
C ALA A 120 11.69 -9.21 1.78
N SER A 121 11.67 -8.61 0.59
CA SER A 121 12.60 -7.54 0.19
C SER A 121 12.13 -6.17 0.68
N ALA A 122 10.94 -5.74 0.27
CA ALA A 122 10.42 -4.40 0.56
C ALA A 122 9.82 -4.27 1.98
N GLY A 123 9.64 -5.39 2.70
CA GLY A 123 8.82 -5.38 3.91
C GLY A 123 7.39 -4.98 3.59
N ASN A 124 6.74 -4.25 4.49
CA ASN A 124 5.44 -3.65 4.22
C ASN A 124 5.61 -2.48 3.27
N PHE A 125 4.69 -2.35 2.31
CA PHE A 125 4.75 -1.28 1.33
C PHE A 125 3.36 -0.82 0.90
N VAL A 126 3.30 0.42 0.42
CA VAL A 126 2.17 1.03 -0.28
C VAL A 126 2.65 1.50 -1.64
N SER A 127 1.87 1.27 -2.69
CA SER A 127 2.08 1.81 -4.03
C SER A 127 0.88 2.65 -4.44
N LEU A 128 1.14 3.82 -5.00
CA LEU A 128 0.11 4.72 -5.53
C LEU A 128 0.26 4.81 -7.04
N ILE A 129 -0.87 4.90 -7.75
CA ILE A 129 -0.93 5.28 -9.15
C ILE A 129 -1.48 6.69 -9.24
N HIS A 130 -0.82 7.52 -10.04
CA HIS A 130 -1.16 8.92 -10.28
C HIS A 130 -1.56 9.12 -11.74
N SER A 131 -1.87 10.34 -12.14
CA SER A 131 -2.06 10.69 -13.56
C SER A 131 -0.77 10.47 -14.37
N ASP A 132 -0.89 10.45 -15.70
CA ASP A 132 0.27 10.40 -16.63
C ASP A 132 1.21 9.22 -16.48
N LYS A 133 0.70 8.05 -16.04
CA LYS A 133 1.47 6.82 -15.84
C LYS A 133 2.59 6.95 -14.79
N VAL A 134 2.45 7.88 -13.87
CA VAL A 134 3.34 8.04 -12.72
C VAL A 134 2.88 7.10 -11.61
N GLU A 135 3.82 6.35 -11.04
CA GLU A 135 3.61 5.53 -9.85
C GLU A 135 4.64 5.90 -8.79
N THR A 136 4.23 5.90 -7.52
CA THR A 136 5.14 6.01 -6.38
C THR A 136 5.02 4.78 -5.49
N LYS A 137 6.14 4.37 -4.87
CA LYS A 137 6.17 3.26 -3.92
C LYS A 137 6.90 3.69 -2.66
N TYR A 138 6.31 3.31 -1.54
CA TYR A 138 6.79 3.57 -0.18
C TYR A 138 7.01 2.22 0.48
N ALA A 139 8.23 1.90 0.89
CA ALA A 139 8.58 0.59 1.42
C ALA A 139 9.31 0.67 2.77
N HIS A 140 9.56 -0.50 3.37
CA HIS A 140 10.08 -0.70 4.73
C HIS A 140 9.18 -0.12 5.83
N LEU A 141 7.87 -0.02 5.57
CA LEU A 141 6.89 0.59 6.45
C LEU A 141 6.66 -0.25 7.72
N SER A 142 6.32 0.40 8.82
CA SER A 142 5.79 -0.26 10.02
C SER A 142 4.31 -0.56 9.85
N GLU A 143 3.56 0.37 9.23
CA GLU A 143 2.10 0.27 9.08
C GLU A 143 1.63 1.01 7.83
N ALA A 144 0.65 0.44 7.10
CA ALA A 144 -0.11 1.12 6.06
C ALA A 144 -1.40 1.68 6.69
N LEU A 145 -1.73 2.94 6.39
CA LEU A 145 -2.91 3.64 6.93
C LEU A 145 -4.01 3.81 5.89
N VAL A 146 -3.86 3.16 4.74
CA VAL A 146 -4.79 3.19 3.60
C VAL A 146 -4.99 1.77 3.07
N SER A 147 -6.04 1.58 2.27
CA SER A 147 -6.39 0.33 1.62
C SER A 147 -6.33 0.46 0.10
N GLU A 148 -6.18 -0.66 -0.61
CA GLU A 148 -6.24 -0.68 -2.08
C GLU A 148 -7.56 -0.08 -2.59
N GLY A 149 -7.47 0.77 -3.60
CA GLY A 149 -8.59 1.49 -4.18
C GLY A 149 -8.91 2.83 -3.50
N ASP A 150 -8.31 3.16 -2.35
CA ASP A 150 -8.52 4.45 -1.70
C ASP A 150 -7.96 5.59 -2.56
N SER A 151 -8.72 6.68 -2.66
CA SER A 151 -8.26 7.93 -3.24
C SER A 151 -7.53 8.77 -2.18
N VAL A 152 -6.35 9.28 -2.53
CA VAL A 152 -5.51 10.08 -1.64
C VAL A 152 -5.16 11.43 -2.28
N TYR A 153 -5.08 12.48 -1.46
CA TYR A 153 -4.57 13.77 -1.89
C TYR A 153 -3.08 13.91 -1.57
N GLN A 154 -2.38 14.77 -2.31
CA GLN A 154 -0.97 15.08 -2.03
C GLN A 154 -0.79 15.60 -0.60
N GLY A 155 0.20 15.05 0.11
CA GLY A 155 0.46 15.41 1.50
C GLY A 155 -0.39 14.64 2.52
N GLN A 156 -1.36 13.82 2.09
CA GLN A 156 -2.10 12.93 2.99
C GLN A 156 -1.17 11.87 3.57
N THR A 157 -1.25 11.61 4.88
CA THR A 157 -0.53 10.49 5.50
C THR A 157 -1.12 9.17 5.02
N VAL A 158 -0.29 8.33 4.41
CA VAL A 158 -0.68 7.03 3.83
C VAL A 158 -0.09 5.85 4.57
N ALA A 159 0.98 6.08 5.35
CA ALA A 159 1.68 5.03 6.08
C ALA A 159 2.53 5.60 7.21
N LEU A 160 3.11 4.71 8.01
CA LEU A 160 4.16 5.01 8.98
C LEU A 160 5.47 4.34 8.54
N SER A 161 6.58 5.07 8.60
CA SER A 161 7.92 4.55 8.31
C SER A 161 8.31 3.42 9.27
N GLY A 162 9.26 2.60 8.89
CA GLY A 162 9.65 1.45 9.69
C GLY A 162 11.05 0.92 9.39
N ASN A 163 11.21 -0.39 9.62
CA ASN A 163 12.44 -1.13 9.39
C ASN A 163 12.14 -2.58 9.00
N THR A 164 11.06 -2.79 8.19
CA THR A 164 10.62 -4.12 7.77
C THR A 164 11.29 -4.56 6.48
N GLY A 165 11.35 -5.88 6.22
CA GLY A 165 12.00 -6.45 5.05
C GLY A 165 13.52 -6.44 5.11
N VAL A 166 14.18 -6.27 3.95
CA VAL A 166 15.65 -6.21 3.85
C VAL A 166 16.10 -4.78 4.09
N SER A 167 16.33 -4.45 5.35
CA SER A 167 16.71 -3.11 5.83
C SER A 167 17.84 -3.21 6.87
N THR A 168 18.72 -2.21 6.90
CA THR A 168 19.84 -2.12 7.86
C THR A 168 19.55 -1.21 9.04
N GLY A 169 18.45 -0.47 9.01
CA GLY A 169 18.04 0.47 10.04
C GLY A 169 16.78 1.23 9.63
N PRO A 170 16.16 1.98 10.55
CA PRO A 170 14.93 2.73 10.26
C PRO A 170 15.11 3.74 9.13
N HIS A 171 14.30 3.63 8.08
CA HIS A 171 14.27 4.54 6.93
C HIS A 171 12.99 4.34 6.12
N LEU A 172 12.72 5.27 5.20
CA LEU A 172 11.75 5.10 4.12
C LEU A 172 12.50 4.83 2.82
N HIS A 173 12.20 3.72 2.14
CA HIS A 173 12.59 3.52 0.75
C HIS A 173 11.49 4.09 -0.17
N PHE A 174 11.86 5.03 -1.05
CA PHE A 174 10.94 5.74 -1.94
C PHE A 174 11.32 5.56 -3.41
N GLU A 175 10.40 4.99 -4.21
CA GLU A 175 10.55 4.83 -5.67
C GLU A 175 9.58 5.73 -6.43
N ILE A 176 10.02 6.20 -7.59
CA ILE A 176 9.18 6.82 -8.62
C ILE A 176 9.33 6.04 -9.91
N ARG A 177 8.19 5.76 -10.57
CA ARG A 177 8.14 5.14 -11.90
C ARG A 177 7.33 6.00 -12.85
N ILE A 178 7.83 6.16 -14.07
CA ILE A 178 7.12 6.84 -15.16
C ILE A 178 7.04 5.85 -16.32
N GLY A 179 5.81 5.52 -16.75
CA GLY A 179 5.60 4.53 -17.80
C GLY A 179 6.16 3.14 -17.46
N GLY A 180 6.20 2.78 -16.18
CA GLY A 180 6.74 1.50 -15.68
C GLY A 180 8.27 1.49 -15.46
N VAL A 181 9.00 2.55 -15.84
CA VAL A 181 10.45 2.65 -15.68
C VAL A 181 10.77 3.39 -14.39
N ARG A 182 11.63 2.80 -13.52
CA ARG A 182 12.16 3.50 -12.34
C ARG A 182 13.06 4.64 -12.75
N ILE A 183 12.86 5.81 -12.15
CA ILE A 183 13.70 6.99 -12.34
C ILE A 183 14.31 7.41 -11.00
N ASN A 184 15.40 8.19 -11.08
CA ASN A 184 15.95 8.79 -9.87
C ASN A 184 14.96 9.83 -9.30
N PRO A 185 14.42 9.62 -8.08
CA PRO A 185 13.46 10.56 -7.49
C PRO A 185 13.99 11.99 -7.38
N LEU A 186 15.30 12.18 -7.14
CA LEU A 186 15.92 13.48 -6.98
C LEU A 186 15.87 14.37 -8.24
N TRP A 187 15.54 13.79 -9.40
CA TRP A 187 15.42 14.58 -10.65
C TRP A 187 14.07 15.31 -10.76
N VAL A 188 13.08 14.90 -9.99
CA VAL A 188 11.69 15.37 -10.12
C VAL A 188 11.07 15.85 -8.81
N LEU A 189 11.76 15.65 -7.69
CA LEU A 189 11.34 16.19 -6.39
C LEU A 189 11.57 17.69 -6.31
N ASN A 190 10.61 18.42 -5.71
CA ASN A 190 10.68 19.85 -5.36
C ASN A 190 10.95 20.04 -3.88
#